data_9c1691a426affa527680ab25db94d701
#
_entry.id   9c1691a426affa527680ab25db94d701
#
_cell.length_a   1.000
_cell.length_b   1.000
_cell.length_c   1.000
_cell.angle_alpha   90.00
_cell.angle_beta   90.00
_cell.angle_gamma   90.00
#
_symmetry.space_group_name_H-M   'P 1'
#
loop_
_entity.id
_entity.type
_entity.pdbx_description
1 polymer ?
#
loop_
_entity_poly.entity_id
_entity_poly.type
_entity_poly.pdbx_seq_one_letter_code
_entity_poly.pdbx_strand_id
1 'polypeptide(L)'
;MLDLFNEQHTARHKSVSHKTRHDRAVFLRRFFRDLRDKAGFATVPDPRNLGGRHIQAMLDLWQAQRMAAATIQTYLSFLRGLAIWIGKPGLVRTAASYGLPASSYQRHGVAHRDRTWSGAEVPIEPLIAEVCAYDAHVGAALRLIQAFGLRRKEAVMMRPHACEVAFEATGLPQDRRRADSYLWIRQGSKGGRPRHIPIATTQQEQALAYAREVAVGRDAHVSRPGRDLRQNLNRFSYVMRRFGITLKERGVTGHGLRHEALVAVWVQATGEAPPVRGGARVARDVEVAARQEIAELAGHSRARAAAAYIGSRRAGTTSGGPPDPSTPRANSLSTPLSTPLATPP
;
A
#
# COMPACT_ATOMS: atom_id res chain seq x y z
N MET A 1 -7.83 27.92 9.02
CA MET A 1 -8.35 26.60 9.49
C MET A 1 -7.41 25.46 9.19
N LEU A 2 -7.02 25.22 7.92
CA LEU A 2 -6.06 24.16 7.60
C LEU A 2 -4.73 24.34 8.34
N ASP A 3 -4.21 25.54 8.40
CA ASP A 3 -2.94 25.85 9.06
C ASP A 3 -3.00 25.65 10.58
N LEU A 4 -4.17 25.86 11.19
CA LEU A 4 -4.36 25.73 12.64
C LEU A 4 -4.64 24.29 13.08
N PHE A 5 -5.45 23.55 12.35
CA PHE A 5 -5.98 22.26 12.81
C PHE A 5 -5.43 21.04 12.06
N ASN A 6 -4.82 21.23 10.89
CA ASN A 6 -4.39 20.13 10.05
C ASN A 6 -3.26 19.27 10.64
N GLU A 7 -2.62 19.72 11.69
CA GLU A 7 -1.57 18.98 12.40
C GLU A 7 -2.13 17.90 13.34
N GLN A 8 -3.34 18.09 13.83
CA GLN A 8 -3.93 17.24 14.85
C GLN A 8 -4.62 16.00 14.27
N HIS A 9 -4.53 14.90 14.99
CA HIS A 9 -5.32 13.71 14.74
C HIS A 9 -6.72 13.87 15.33
N THR A 10 -7.76 13.60 14.55
CA THR A 10 -9.16 13.87 14.93
C THR A 10 -9.72 12.96 16.02
N ALA A 11 -9.08 11.83 16.31
CA ALA A 11 -9.56 10.85 17.30
C ALA A 11 -8.51 10.46 18.37
N ARG A 12 -7.35 11.08 18.38
CA ARG A 12 -6.26 10.76 19.33
C ARG A 12 -5.42 12.01 19.61
N HIS A 13 -4.92 12.14 20.82
CA HIS A 13 -3.99 13.20 21.22
C HIS A 13 -2.59 12.97 20.60
N LYS A 14 -2.46 13.11 19.30
CA LYS A 14 -1.18 13.03 18.60
C LYS A 14 -1.23 13.81 17.28
N SER A 15 -0.06 14.19 16.79
CA SER A 15 0.07 14.76 15.45
C SER A 15 -0.12 13.71 14.36
N VAL A 16 -0.52 14.14 13.17
CA VAL A 16 -0.56 13.31 11.98
C VAL A 16 0.69 13.47 11.14
N SER A 17 0.99 12.46 10.29
CA SER A 17 2.15 12.51 9.39
C SER A 17 2.04 13.67 8.38
N HIS A 18 3.18 14.18 7.91
CA HIS A 18 3.23 15.19 6.83
C HIS A 18 2.42 14.78 5.60
N LYS A 19 2.49 13.49 5.21
CA LYS A 19 1.67 12.98 4.10
C LYS A 19 0.17 13.11 4.38
N THR A 20 -0.29 12.76 5.57
CA THR A 20 -1.71 12.89 5.93
C THR A 20 -2.16 14.35 5.92
N ARG A 21 -1.32 15.26 6.41
CA ARG A 21 -1.58 16.73 6.36
C ARG A 21 -1.74 17.19 4.91
N HIS A 22 -0.80 16.81 4.06
CA HIS A 22 -0.81 17.18 2.64
C HIS A 22 -2.04 16.61 1.93
N ASP A 23 -2.28 15.29 2.02
CA ASP A 23 -3.40 14.63 1.35
C ASP A 23 -4.75 15.21 1.78
N ARG A 24 -4.91 15.50 3.09
CA ARG A 24 -6.12 16.10 3.65
C ARG A 24 -6.31 17.56 3.16
N ALA A 25 -5.26 18.35 3.11
CA ALA A 25 -5.32 19.72 2.60
C ALA A 25 -5.69 19.75 1.11
N VAL A 26 -5.05 18.93 0.29
CA VAL A 26 -5.35 18.79 -1.15
C VAL A 26 -6.79 18.33 -1.34
N PHE A 27 -7.22 17.31 -0.61
CA PHE A 27 -8.59 16.81 -0.68
C PHE A 27 -9.62 17.88 -0.29
N LEU A 28 -9.46 18.57 0.84
CA LEU A 28 -10.43 19.55 1.30
C LEU A 28 -10.57 20.72 0.32
N ARG A 29 -9.45 21.24 -0.22
CA ARG A 29 -9.52 22.30 -1.25
C ARG A 29 -10.25 21.82 -2.50
N ARG A 30 -9.98 20.58 -2.94
CA ARG A 30 -10.69 19.98 -4.07
C ARG A 30 -12.16 19.73 -3.77
N PHE A 31 -12.52 19.26 -2.60
CA PHE A 31 -13.89 18.97 -2.19
C PHE A 31 -14.78 20.22 -2.32
N PHE A 32 -14.35 21.36 -1.78
CA PHE A 32 -15.12 22.58 -1.87
C PHE A 32 -15.24 23.12 -3.31
N ARG A 33 -14.20 22.96 -4.11
CA ARG A 33 -14.26 23.31 -5.54
C ARG A 33 -15.21 22.37 -6.31
N ASP A 34 -15.10 21.06 -6.09
CA ASP A 34 -15.92 20.07 -6.77
C ASP A 34 -17.41 20.18 -6.38
N LEU A 35 -17.78 20.73 -5.21
CA LEU A 35 -19.14 21.08 -4.86
C LEU A 35 -19.76 22.04 -5.88
N ARG A 36 -19.03 23.11 -6.23
CA ARG A 36 -19.45 24.07 -7.25
C ARG A 36 -19.38 23.48 -8.65
N ASP A 37 -18.19 22.95 -9.02
CA ASP A 37 -17.87 22.63 -10.40
C ASP A 37 -18.56 21.34 -10.90
N LYS A 38 -18.97 20.44 -9.97
CA LYS A 38 -19.42 19.09 -10.32
C LYS A 38 -20.68 18.62 -9.59
N ALA A 39 -21.00 19.20 -8.43
CA ALA A 39 -22.14 18.76 -7.63
C ALA A 39 -23.32 19.76 -7.66
N GLY A 40 -23.30 20.75 -8.58
CA GLY A 40 -24.42 21.63 -8.89
C GLY A 40 -24.66 22.77 -7.89
N PHE A 41 -23.71 23.09 -7.02
CA PHE A 41 -23.83 24.25 -6.14
C PHE A 41 -23.38 25.52 -6.86
N ALA A 42 -24.19 26.59 -6.81
CA ALA A 42 -23.92 27.85 -7.50
C ALA A 42 -22.61 28.53 -7.05
N THR A 43 -22.24 28.37 -5.78
CA THR A 43 -21.05 28.97 -5.21
C THR A 43 -20.29 27.96 -4.35
N VAL A 44 -18.99 28.23 -4.14
CA VAL A 44 -18.19 27.49 -3.15
C VAL A 44 -18.73 27.84 -1.74
N PRO A 45 -19.28 26.86 -0.99
CA PRO A 45 -19.83 27.17 0.33
C PRO A 45 -18.71 27.53 1.32
N ASP A 46 -19.02 28.47 2.23
CA ASP A 46 -18.15 28.67 3.42
C ASP A 46 -18.09 27.32 4.19
N PRO A 47 -16.91 26.89 4.59
CA PRO A 47 -16.74 25.65 5.37
C PRO A 47 -17.63 25.58 6.62
N ARG A 48 -17.91 26.70 7.26
CA ARG A 48 -18.80 26.79 8.43
C ARG A 48 -20.26 26.47 8.09
N ASN A 49 -20.67 26.70 6.84
CA ASN A 49 -22.01 26.42 6.34
C ASN A 49 -22.15 25.04 5.73
N LEU A 50 -21.12 24.18 5.86
CA LEU A 50 -21.20 22.79 5.41
C LEU A 50 -22.33 22.06 6.12
N GLY A 51 -23.16 21.36 5.34
CA GLY A 51 -24.34 20.62 5.81
C GLY A 51 -24.45 19.25 5.13
N GLY A 52 -25.41 18.44 5.60
CA GLY A 52 -25.64 17.08 5.10
C GLY A 52 -25.84 16.99 3.59
N ARG A 53 -26.54 17.98 3.00
CA ARG A 53 -26.79 18.05 1.54
C ARG A 53 -25.48 18.08 0.71
N HIS A 54 -24.46 18.79 1.21
CA HIS A 54 -23.17 18.86 0.53
C HIS A 54 -22.43 17.52 0.57
N ILE A 55 -22.52 16.82 1.72
CA ILE A 55 -21.92 15.49 1.88
C ILE A 55 -22.61 14.49 0.96
N GLN A 56 -23.96 14.48 0.93
CA GLN A 56 -24.74 13.59 0.07
C GLN A 56 -24.39 13.82 -1.41
N ALA A 57 -24.45 15.05 -1.90
CA ALA A 57 -24.15 15.37 -3.29
C ALA A 57 -22.76 14.90 -3.73
N MET A 58 -21.74 15.04 -2.85
CA MET A 58 -20.40 14.55 -3.15
C MET A 58 -20.31 13.03 -3.11
N LEU A 59 -21.06 12.35 -2.25
CA LEU A 59 -21.11 10.88 -2.23
C LEU A 59 -21.77 10.35 -3.51
N ASP A 60 -22.86 10.96 -3.97
CA ASP A 60 -23.55 10.61 -5.21
C ASP A 60 -22.60 10.78 -6.41
N LEU A 61 -21.86 11.89 -6.45
CA LEU A 61 -20.82 12.14 -7.45
C LEU A 61 -19.71 11.08 -7.43
N TRP A 62 -19.21 10.71 -6.24
CA TRP A 62 -18.16 9.68 -6.12
C TRP A 62 -18.65 8.29 -6.49
N GLN A 63 -19.93 7.97 -6.26
CA GLN A 63 -20.54 6.74 -6.72
C GLN A 63 -20.68 6.73 -8.25
N ALA A 64 -21.19 7.80 -8.85
CA ALA A 64 -21.27 7.95 -10.30
C ALA A 64 -19.90 7.80 -10.98
N GLN A 65 -18.84 8.30 -10.34
CA GLN A 65 -17.45 8.14 -10.79
C GLN A 65 -16.84 6.75 -10.46
N ARG A 66 -17.60 5.82 -9.86
CA ARG A 66 -17.14 4.49 -9.45
C ARG A 66 -15.87 4.53 -8.61
N MET A 67 -15.80 5.50 -7.69
CA MET A 67 -14.62 5.68 -6.84
C MET A 67 -14.42 4.48 -5.91
N ALA A 68 -13.16 4.05 -5.73
CA ALA A 68 -12.83 2.91 -4.88
C ALA A 68 -13.28 3.12 -3.42
N ALA A 69 -13.85 2.10 -2.79
CA ALA A 69 -14.35 2.09 -1.42
C ALA A 69 -13.31 2.62 -0.39
N ALA A 70 -12.04 2.24 -0.56
CA ALA A 70 -10.95 2.73 0.29
C ALA A 70 -10.74 4.25 0.19
N THR A 71 -10.97 4.84 -1.00
CA THR A 71 -10.86 6.28 -1.24
C THR A 71 -12.04 7.01 -0.60
N ILE A 72 -13.26 6.54 -0.81
CA ILE A 72 -14.47 7.10 -0.18
C ILE A 72 -14.33 7.11 1.35
N GLN A 73 -13.90 6.01 1.95
CA GLN A 73 -13.66 5.94 3.39
C GLN A 73 -12.58 6.92 3.87
N THR A 74 -11.53 7.13 3.08
CA THR A 74 -10.49 8.11 3.41
C THR A 74 -11.05 9.54 3.37
N TYR A 75 -11.86 9.86 2.35
CA TYR A 75 -12.49 11.17 2.18
C TYR A 75 -13.50 11.45 3.29
N LEU A 76 -14.35 10.49 3.62
CA LEU A 76 -15.26 10.59 4.77
C LEU A 76 -14.50 10.81 6.10
N SER A 77 -13.34 10.16 6.28
CA SER A 77 -12.49 10.39 7.45
C SER A 77 -11.94 11.82 7.49
N PHE A 78 -11.54 12.38 6.36
CA PHE A 78 -11.08 13.77 6.28
C PHE A 78 -12.21 14.76 6.55
N LEU A 79 -13.41 14.50 6.02
CA LEU A 79 -14.60 15.32 6.27
C LEU A 79 -15.07 15.26 7.73
N ARG A 80 -14.96 14.11 8.41
CA ARG A 80 -15.22 14.02 9.85
C ARG A 80 -14.25 14.90 10.63
N GLY A 81 -12.97 14.92 10.23
CA GLY A 81 -12.00 15.86 10.81
C GLY A 81 -12.40 17.32 10.63
N LEU A 82 -12.78 17.70 9.41
CA LEU A 82 -13.28 19.05 9.15
C LEU A 82 -14.52 19.37 9.98
N ALA A 83 -15.47 18.45 10.07
CA ALA A 83 -16.70 18.64 10.85
C ALA A 83 -16.40 18.95 12.33
N ILE A 84 -15.42 18.26 12.93
CA ILE A 84 -14.96 18.58 14.29
C ILE A 84 -14.38 19.99 14.34
N TRP A 85 -13.55 20.39 13.39
CA TRP A 85 -12.89 21.70 13.37
C TRP A 85 -13.86 22.88 13.21
N ILE A 86 -15.02 22.64 12.57
CA ILE A 86 -16.07 23.67 12.40
C ILE A 86 -17.15 23.60 13.49
N GLY A 87 -16.95 22.81 14.55
CA GLY A 87 -17.90 22.69 15.66
C GLY A 87 -19.17 21.88 15.34
N LYS A 88 -19.14 21.03 14.30
CA LYS A 88 -20.28 20.18 13.88
C LYS A 88 -19.94 18.67 13.97
N PRO A 89 -19.53 18.15 15.15
CA PRO A 89 -19.28 16.73 15.31
C PRO A 89 -20.58 15.96 14.98
N GLY A 90 -20.49 14.88 14.19
CA GLY A 90 -21.68 14.13 13.76
C GLY A 90 -22.28 14.56 12.40
N LEU A 91 -21.88 15.69 11.83
CA LEU A 91 -22.32 16.10 10.48
C LEU A 91 -22.06 15.01 9.43
N VAL A 92 -20.91 14.34 9.50
CA VAL A 92 -20.54 13.25 8.59
C VAL A 92 -20.86 11.90 9.24
N ARG A 93 -22.03 11.37 8.91
CA ARG A 93 -22.56 10.09 9.41
C ARG A 93 -21.79 8.88 8.88
N THR A 94 -22.27 7.68 9.16
CA THR A 94 -21.71 6.44 8.58
C THR A 94 -22.04 6.37 7.09
N ALA A 95 -21.24 5.63 6.32
CA ALA A 95 -21.49 5.47 4.89
C ALA A 95 -22.85 4.79 4.61
N ALA A 96 -23.24 3.85 5.44
CA ALA A 96 -24.55 3.18 5.36
C ALA A 96 -25.72 4.17 5.52
N SER A 97 -25.58 5.19 6.39
CA SER A 97 -26.62 6.20 6.62
C SER A 97 -26.89 7.12 5.41
N TYR A 98 -26.03 7.05 4.39
CA TYR A 98 -26.19 7.77 3.12
C TYR A 98 -26.72 6.86 2.00
N GLY A 99 -27.22 5.66 2.32
CA GLY A 99 -27.73 4.71 1.33
C GLY A 99 -26.64 4.02 0.48
N LEU A 100 -25.35 4.15 0.87
CA LEU A 100 -24.26 3.53 0.15
C LEU A 100 -24.31 1.99 0.32
N PRO A 101 -24.24 1.20 -0.76
CA PRO A 101 -24.12 -0.24 -0.65
C PRO A 101 -22.77 -0.60 0.00
N ALA A 102 -22.73 -1.68 0.78
CA ALA A 102 -21.55 -2.11 1.53
C ALA A 102 -20.30 -2.21 0.65
N SER A 103 -20.44 -2.68 -0.57
CA SER A 103 -19.36 -2.79 -1.57
C SER A 103 -18.69 -1.45 -1.90
N SER A 104 -19.42 -0.35 -1.81
CA SER A 104 -18.90 1.00 -2.11
C SER A 104 -18.10 1.63 -0.98
N TYR A 105 -18.10 1.07 0.24
CA TYR A 105 -17.37 1.64 1.35
C TYR A 105 -16.65 0.62 2.25
N GLN A 106 -16.96 -0.66 2.17
CA GLN A 106 -16.24 -1.65 2.96
C GLN A 106 -14.84 -1.88 2.39
N ARG A 107 -13.85 -1.81 3.28
CA ARG A 107 -12.47 -2.12 2.93
C ARG A 107 -12.21 -3.60 3.18
N HIS A 108 -11.79 -4.30 2.16
CA HIS A 108 -11.29 -5.65 2.31
C HIS A 108 -9.78 -5.61 2.61
N GLY A 109 -9.42 -5.99 3.85
CA GLY A 109 -8.03 -6.05 4.31
C GLY A 109 -7.33 -7.37 3.98
N VAL A 110 -7.96 -8.22 3.16
CA VAL A 110 -7.49 -9.55 2.78
C VAL A 110 -7.03 -9.53 1.33
N ALA A 111 -5.91 -10.18 1.02
CA ALA A 111 -5.49 -10.36 -0.36
C ALA A 111 -6.42 -11.37 -1.06
N HIS A 112 -7.02 -10.96 -2.17
CA HIS A 112 -7.87 -11.80 -3.02
C HIS A 112 -7.13 -12.34 -4.25
N ARG A 113 -5.94 -11.82 -4.53
CA ARG A 113 -5.05 -12.27 -5.60
C ARG A 113 -3.61 -12.29 -5.13
N ASP A 114 -2.82 -13.15 -5.71
CA ASP A 114 -1.38 -13.13 -5.56
C ASP A 114 -0.82 -11.84 -6.19
N ARG A 115 0.07 -11.16 -5.46
CA ARG A 115 0.73 -9.91 -5.90
C ARG A 115 2.25 -10.06 -5.95
N THR A 116 2.73 -11.27 -5.78
CA THR A 116 4.15 -11.59 -5.88
C THR A 116 4.61 -11.50 -7.33
N TRP A 117 5.90 -11.30 -7.54
CA TRP A 117 6.47 -11.34 -8.87
C TRP A 117 6.50 -12.77 -9.40
N SER A 118 6.79 -13.76 -8.54
CA SER A 118 6.76 -15.17 -8.92
C SER A 118 5.36 -15.64 -9.36
N GLY A 119 4.31 -15.16 -8.69
CA GLY A 119 2.92 -15.47 -9.06
C GLY A 119 2.47 -14.82 -10.38
N ALA A 120 3.20 -13.84 -10.87
CA ALA A 120 3.01 -13.19 -12.18
C ALA A 120 4.07 -13.64 -13.20
N GLU A 121 4.84 -14.69 -12.89
CA GLU A 121 5.91 -15.25 -13.74
C GLU A 121 6.99 -14.22 -14.15
N VAL A 122 7.18 -13.18 -13.35
CA VAL A 122 8.22 -12.16 -13.60
C VAL A 122 9.55 -12.68 -13.09
N PRO A 123 10.61 -12.71 -13.94
CA PRO A 123 11.95 -13.17 -13.57
C PRO A 123 12.59 -12.16 -12.59
N ILE A 124 12.61 -12.49 -11.30
CA ILE A 124 12.97 -11.57 -10.22
C ILE A 124 14.44 -11.14 -10.33
N GLU A 125 15.36 -12.10 -10.28
CA GLU A 125 16.79 -11.80 -10.24
C GLU A 125 17.31 -11.12 -11.52
N PRO A 126 16.98 -11.59 -12.74
CA PRO A 126 17.39 -10.92 -13.96
C PRO A 126 16.88 -9.46 -14.04
N LEU A 127 15.62 -9.25 -13.71
CA LEU A 127 15.01 -7.91 -13.80
C LEU A 127 15.60 -6.95 -12.74
N ILE A 128 15.88 -7.43 -11.53
CA ILE A 128 16.57 -6.63 -10.51
C ILE A 128 18.00 -6.33 -10.95
N ALA A 129 18.71 -7.28 -11.57
CA ALA A 129 20.06 -7.06 -12.09
C ALA A 129 20.09 -5.96 -13.18
N GLU A 130 19.13 -5.98 -14.11
CA GLU A 130 18.97 -4.91 -15.11
C GLU A 130 18.72 -3.54 -14.45
N VAL A 131 17.88 -3.51 -13.41
CA VAL A 131 17.66 -2.27 -12.66
C VAL A 131 18.91 -1.81 -11.94
N CYS A 132 19.70 -2.73 -11.33
CA CYS A 132 20.98 -2.40 -10.68
C CYS A 132 21.96 -1.77 -11.66
N ALA A 133 22.08 -2.32 -12.87
CA ALA A 133 22.94 -1.80 -13.93
C ALA A 133 22.53 -0.39 -14.37
N TYR A 134 21.24 -0.08 -14.40
CA TYR A 134 20.70 1.22 -14.78
C TYR A 134 20.76 2.26 -13.65
N ASP A 135 20.40 1.86 -12.44
CA ASP A 135 20.36 2.72 -11.24
C ASP A 135 20.64 1.88 -9.98
N ALA A 136 21.90 1.87 -9.57
CA ALA A 136 22.35 1.08 -8.43
C ALA A 136 21.59 1.38 -7.13
N HIS A 137 21.21 2.64 -6.88
CA HIS A 137 20.44 3.03 -5.69
C HIS A 137 19.02 2.44 -5.68
N VAL A 138 18.35 2.45 -6.83
CA VAL A 138 17.01 1.82 -6.96
C VAL A 138 17.13 0.30 -6.92
N GLY A 139 18.16 -0.27 -7.56
CA GLY A 139 18.46 -1.69 -7.50
C GLY A 139 18.71 -2.18 -6.08
N ALA A 140 19.55 -1.47 -5.31
CA ALA A 140 19.79 -1.78 -3.89
C ALA A 140 18.50 -1.74 -3.07
N ALA A 141 17.63 -0.74 -3.30
CA ALA A 141 16.35 -0.68 -2.64
C ALA A 141 15.44 -1.89 -3.00
N LEU A 142 15.46 -2.36 -4.24
CA LEU A 142 14.69 -3.55 -4.66
C LEU A 142 15.24 -4.84 -4.01
N ARG A 143 16.56 -5.05 -4.00
CA ARG A 143 17.19 -6.18 -3.31
C ARG A 143 16.82 -6.22 -1.82
N LEU A 144 16.85 -5.07 -1.15
CA LEU A 144 16.43 -4.96 0.24
C LEU A 144 14.94 -5.22 0.46
N ILE A 145 14.07 -4.78 -0.47
CA ILE A 145 12.63 -5.08 -0.40
C ILE A 145 12.40 -6.58 -0.55
N GLN A 146 13.07 -7.21 -1.50
CA GLN A 146 12.98 -8.65 -1.75
C GLN A 146 13.48 -9.48 -0.56
N ALA A 147 14.66 -9.16 -0.02
CA ALA A 147 15.31 -9.96 1.02
C ALA A 147 14.67 -9.79 2.41
N PHE A 148 14.22 -8.58 2.74
CA PHE A 148 13.72 -8.23 4.08
C PHE A 148 12.25 -7.84 4.14
N GLY A 149 11.52 -7.90 3.03
CA GLY A 149 10.12 -7.49 2.98
C GLY A 149 9.89 -6.01 3.33
N LEU A 150 10.84 -5.11 3.04
CA LEU A 150 10.76 -3.71 3.40
C LEU A 150 9.67 -2.97 2.61
N ARG A 151 9.15 -1.88 3.18
CA ARG A 151 8.40 -0.91 2.40
C ARG A 151 9.36 -0.07 1.56
N ARG A 152 8.91 0.40 0.38
CA ARG A 152 9.70 1.27 -0.50
C ARG A 152 10.39 2.42 0.26
N LYS A 153 9.66 3.11 1.13
CA LYS A 153 10.22 4.22 1.91
C LYS A 153 11.29 3.75 2.91
N GLU A 154 11.08 2.59 3.53
CA GLU A 154 12.06 2.00 4.46
C GLU A 154 13.36 1.66 3.73
N ALA A 155 13.26 0.99 2.57
CA ALA A 155 14.42 0.63 1.77
C ALA A 155 15.22 1.86 1.28
N VAL A 156 14.51 2.88 0.75
CA VAL A 156 15.15 4.11 0.27
C VAL A 156 15.83 4.89 1.40
N MET A 157 15.27 4.87 2.60
CA MET A 157 15.81 5.59 3.77
C MET A 157 16.75 4.75 4.63
N MET A 158 17.04 3.51 4.24
CA MET A 158 17.93 2.65 4.99
C MET A 158 19.37 3.20 4.99
N ARG A 159 20.05 3.09 6.15
CA ARG A 159 21.49 3.32 6.32
C ARG A 159 22.17 1.98 6.53
N PRO A 160 22.68 1.33 5.48
CA PRO A 160 23.08 -0.07 5.57
C PRO A 160 24.27 -0.32 6.49
N HIS A 161 25.10 0.69 6.74
CA HIS A 161 26.23 0.61 7.67
C HIS A 161 25.85 0.85 9.15
N ALA A 162 24.64 1.38 9.42
CA ALA A 162 24.20 1.75 10.77
C ALA A 162 22.91 1.02 11.22
N CYS A 163 22.38 0.12 10.40
CA CYS A 163 21.11 -0.57 10.73
C CYS A 163 21.32 -2.00 11.23
N GLU A 164 22.51 -2.56 11.14
CA GLU A 164 22.78 -3.89 11.68
C GLU A 164 23.10 -3.79 13.17
N VAL A 165 22.45 -4.64 13.97
CA VAL A 165 22.63 -4.73 15.41
C VAL A 165 22.73 -6.19 15.83
N ALA A 166 23.52 -6.47 16.85
CA ALA A 166 23.56 -7.79 17.46
C ALA A 166 22.22 -8.14 18.14
N PHE A 167 21.92 -9.42 18.30
CA PHE A 167 20.70 -9.88 18.95
C PHE A 167 20.49 -9.22 20.31
N GLU A 168 21.54 -9.13 21.11
CA GLU A 168 21.52 -8.57 22.48
C GLU A 168 21.06 -7.10 22.51
N ALA A 169 21.31 -6.36 21.44
CA ALA A 169 20.89 -4.96 21.30
C ALA A 169 19.41 -4.80 20.86
N THR A 170 18.72 -5.88 20.49
CA THR A 170 17.33 -5.83 20.05
C THR A 170 16.34 -5.66 21.18
N GLY A 171 16.70 -6.08 22.40
CA GLY A 171 15.78 -6.19 23.54
C GLY A 171 14.73 -7.30 23.41
N LEU A 172 14.90 -8.21 22.43
CA LEU A 172 14.03 -9.37 22.26
C LEU A 172 14.38 -10.45 23.32
N PRO A 173 13.40 -11.21 23.83
CA PRO A 173 13.64 -12.31 24.73
C PRO A 173 14.35 -13.45 24.01
N GLN A 174 15.13 -14.26 24.76
CA GLN A 174 16.05 -15.27 24.21
C GLN A 174 15.35 -16.35 23.37
N ASP A 175 14.14 -16.73 23.73
CA ASP A 175 13.30 -17.67 22.97
C ASP A 175 12.90 -17.15 21.57
N ARG A 176 13.10 -15.86 21.33
CA ARG A 176 12.88 -15.19 20.03
C ARG A 176 14.14 -15.02 19.20
N ARG A 177 15.27 -15.52 19.63
CA ARG A 177 16.50 -15.48 18.84
C ARG A 177 16.36 -16.31 17.56
N ARG A 178 16.55 -15.68 16.40
CA ARG A 178 16.47 -16.30 15.07
C ARG A 178 17.78 -16.15 14.29
N ALA A 179 18.64 -15.24 14.70
CA ALA A 179 19.93 -14.94 14.11
C ALA A 179 20.83 -14.27 15.15
N ASP A 180 22.11 -14.14 14.84
CA ASP A 180 23.07 -13.41 15.67
C ASP A 180 22.99 -11.90 15.41
N SER A 181 22.65 -11.51 14.18
CA SER A 181 22.47 -10.12 13.83
C SER A 181 21.09 -9.83 13.23
N TYR A 182 20.65 -8.60 13.40
CA TYR A 182 19.34 -8.12 13.02
C TYR A 182 19.43 -6.79 12.28
N LEU A 183 18.55 -6.62 11.32
CA LEU A 183 18.33 -5.35 10.64
C LEU A 183 17.34 -4.51 11.43
N TRP A 184 17.79 -3.40 12.01
CA TRP A 184 16.93 -2.47 12.74
C TRP A 184 16.26 -1.46 11.82
N ILE A 185 14.97 -1.61 11.59
CA ILE A 185 14.14 -0.73 10.79
C ILE A 185 13.53 0.35 11.67
N ARG A 186 14.06 1.55 11.59
CA ARG A 186 13.59 2.74 12.33
C ARG A 186 13.04 3.81 11.38
N GLN A 187 13.79 4.15 10.35
CA GLN A 187 13.45 5.21 9.42
C GLN A 187 12.43 4.74 8.36
N GLY A 188 11.54 5.64 7.93
CA GLY A 188 10.55 5.34 6.89
C GLY A 188 9.38 4.44 7.34
N SER A 189 9.41 3.90 8.56
CA SER A 189 8.38 3.02 9.10
C SER A 189 7.03 3.73 9.24
N LYS A 190 5.95 3.01 8.96
CA LYS A 190 4.59 3.55 9.08
C LYS A 190 4.23 3.74 10.56
N GLY A 191 3.97 5.00 10.94
CA GLY A 191 3.64 5.36 12.32
C GLY A 191 4.85 5.40 13.26
N GLY A 192 6.09 5.44 12.72
CA GLY A 192 7.30 5.58 13.54
C GLY A 192 7.68 4.34 14.37
N ARG A 193 7.07 3.18 14.12
CA ARG A 193 7.31 1.96 14.90
C ARG A 193 8.60 1.28 14.42
N PRO A 194 9.64 1.17 15.26
CA PRO A 194 10.81 0.39 14.93
C PRO A 194 10.50 -1.11 14.96
N ARG A 195 11.29 -1.90 14.26
CA ARG A 195 11.28 -3.36 14.33
C ARG A 195 12.65 -3.92 13.97
N HIS A 196 12.90 -5.12 14.44
CA HIS A 196 14.08 -5.90 14.12
C HIS A 196 13.68 -7.03 13.16
N ILE A 197 14.48 -7.26 12.13
CA ILE A 197 14.31 -8.36 11.18
C ILE A 197 15.57 -9.18 11.24
N PRO A 198 15.53 -10.52 11.50
CA PRO A 198 16.71 -11.34 11.56
C PRO A 198 17.43 -11.36 10.21
N ILE A 199 18.76 -11.36 10.25
CA ILE A 199 19.65 -11.59 9.10
C ILE A 199 20.03 -13.06 9.17
N ALA A 200 19.29 -13.92 8.48
CA ALA A 200 19.38 -15.37 8.63
C ALA A 200 19.56 -16.11 7.30
N THR A 201 19.65 -15.38 6.18
CA THR A 201 19.77 -16.00 4.85
C THR A 201 20.86 -15.33 4.04
N THR A 202 21.54 -16.10 3.18
CA THR A 202 22.56 -15.59 2.25
C THR A 202 22.00 -14.48 1.35
N GLN A 203 20.72 -14.56 0.94
CA GLN A 203 20.09 -13.50 0.16
C GLN A 203 20.02 -12.18 0.95
N GLN A 204 19.75 -12.23 2.25
CA GLN A 204 19.72 -11.05 3.11
C GLN A 204 21.12 -10.45 3.28
N GLU A 205 22.13 -11.28 3.50
CA GLU A 205 23.53 -10.85 3.60
C GLU A 205 24.00 -10.19 2.30
N GLN A 206 23.76 -10.81 1.15
CA GLN A 206 24.11 -10.28 -0.16
C GLN A 206 23.41 -8.96 -0.47
N ALA A 207 22.11 -8.86 -0.14
CA ALA A 207 21.35 -7.62 -0.34
C ALA A 207 21.89 -6.47 0.52
N LEU A 208 22.30 -6.78 1.76
CA LEU A 208 22.89 -5.80 2.68
C LEU A 208 24.30 -5.40 2.23
N ALA A 209 25.13 -6.35 1.81
CA ALA A 209 26.46 -6.10 1.26
C ALA A 209 26.39 -5.17 0.04
N TYR A 210 25.55 -5.50 -0.94
CA TYR A 210 25.34 -4.63 -2.10
C TYR A 210 24.83 -3.23 -1.72
N ALA A 211 23.92 -3.14 -0.75
CA ALA A 211 23.44 -1.84 -0.28
C ALA A 211 24.55 -1.00 0.37
N ARG A 212 25.55 -1.64 1.04
CA ARG A 212 26.74 -0.99 1.60
C ARG A 212 27.68 -0.47 0.54
N GLU A 213 27.89 -1.23 -0.54
CA GLU A 213 28.67 -0.79 -1.69
C GLU A 213 28.08 0.46 -2.34
N VAL A 214 26.75 0.51 -2.48
CA VAL A 214 26.04 1.64 -3.10
C VAL A 214 25.98 2.87 -2.18
N ALA A 215 25.80 2.67 -0.89
CA ALA A 215 25.69 3.74 0.11
C ALA A 215 27.04 3.99 0.78
N VAL A 216 27.92 4.74 0.13
CA VAL A 216 29.28 5.02 0.61
C VAL A 216 29.23 5.96 1.82
N GLY A 217 29.72 5.48 2.96
CA GLY A 217 29.83 6.23 4.22
C GLY A 217 28.84 5.75 5.30
N ARG A 218 29.29 5.85 6.56
CA ARG A 218 28.58 5.30 7.74
C ARG A 218 27.12 5.76 7.85
N ASP A 219 26.87 7.01 7.56
CA ASP A 219 25.54 7.62 7.67
C ASP A 219 24.79 7.74 6.35
N ALA A 220 25.37 7.24 5.26
CA ALA A 220 24.77 7.29 3.94
C ALA A 220 23.48 6.44 3.88
N HIS A 221 22.49 6.98 3.19
CA HIS A 221 21.26 6.25 2.87
C HIS A 221 21.43 5.50 1.55
N VAL A 222 20.66 4.44 1.36
CA VAL A 222 20.55 3.74 0.06
C VAL A 222 20.07 4.67 -1.06
N SER A 223 19.36 5.73 -0.72
CA SER A 223 18.94 6.76 -1.67
C SER A 223 20.11 7.56 -2.24
N ARG A 224 19.94 8.07 -3.46
CA ARG A 224 20.96 8.87 -4.14
C ARG A 224 21.32 10.13 -3.33
N PRO A 225 22.62 10.39 -3.08
CA PRO A 225 23.08 11.60 -2.38
C PRO A 225 22.64 12.88 -3.11
N GLY A 226 22.53 13.99 -2.37
CA GLY A 226 22.17 15.31 -2.93
C GLY A 226 20.70 15.43 -3.36
N ARG A 227 19.88 14.42 -3.11
CA ARG A 227 18.44 14.44 -3.39
C ARG A 227 17.63 14.25 -2.13
N ASP A 228 16.53 15.00 -2.02
CA ASP A 228 15.57 14.79 -0.93
C ASP A 228 14.80 13.47 -1.06
N LEU A 229 14.07 13.09 -0.01
CA LEU A 229 13.28 11.86 0.01
C LEU A 229 12.22 11.82 -1.11
N ARG A 230 11.57 12.95 -1.40
CA ARG A 230 10.53 13.04 -2.44
C ARG A 230 11.12 12.79 -3.83
N GLN A 231 12.27 13.41 -4.12
CA GLN A 231 12.99 13.22 -5.37
C GLN A 231 13.43 11.76 -5.55
N ASN A 232 13.96 11.13 -4.49
CA ASN A 232 14.36 9.71 -4.52
C ASN A 232 13.16 8.77 -4.70
N LEU A 233 12.03 9.01 -4.04
CA LEU A 233 10.81 8.23 -4.24
C LEU A 233 10.21 8.41 -5.65
N ASN A 234 10.33 9.60 -6.23
CA ASN A 234 9.94 9.87 -7.61
C ASN A 234 10.87 9.15 -8.60
N ARG A 235 12.19 9.17 -8.33
CA ARG A 235 13.17 8.42 -9.12
C ARG A 235 12.88 6.92 -9.08
N PHE A 236 12.63 6.35 -7.90
CA PHE A 236 12.20 4.96 -7.76
C PHE A 236 10.98 4.67 -8.65
N SER A 237 9.94 5.50 -8.58
CA SER A 237 8.73 5.32 -9.38
C SER A 237 8.98 5.46 -10.89
N TYR A 238 9.89 6.34 -11.30
CA TYR A 238 10.31 6.48 -12.70
C TYR A 238 11.00 5.21 -13.20
N VAL A 239 11.95 4.68 -12.42
CA VAL A 239 12.68 3.45 -12.79
C VAL A 239 11.71 2.26 -12.89
N MET A 240 10.78 2.12 -11.95
CA MET A 240 9.75 1.07 -12.04
C MET A 240 8.97 1.14 -13.37
N ARG A 241 8.53 2.34 -13.78
CA ARG A 241 7.84 2.50 -15.07
C ARG A 241 8.74 2.22 -16.26
N ARG A 242 10.01 2.66 -16.23
CA ARG A 242 10.96 2.42 -17.31
C ARG A 242 11.20 0.94 -17.59
N PHE A 243 11.20 0.11 -16.56
CA PHE A 243 11.38 -1.36 -16.66
C PHE A 243 10.05 -2.12 -16.75
N GLY A 244 8.93 -1.43 -16.99
CA GLY A 244 7.62 -2.07 -17.09
C GLY A 244 7.12 -2.69 -15.78
N ILE A 245 7.71 -2.35 -14.62
CA ILE A 245 7.30 -2.89 -13.32
C ILE A 245 6.05 -2.13 -12.85
N THR A 246 4.96 -2.32 -13.58
CA THR A 246 3.65 -1.71 -13.35
C THR A 246 2.54 -2.75 -13.45
N LEU A 247 1.41 -2.48 -12.81
CA LEU A 247 0.24 -3.38 -12.92
C LEU A 247 -0.26 -3.51 -14.35
N LYS A 248 -0.06 -2.47 -15.18
CA LYS A 248 -0.53 -2.47 -16.57
C LYS A 248 0.33 -3.35 -17.49
N GLU A 249 1.64 -3.35 -17.29
CA GLU A 249 2.59 -3.98 -18.22
C GLU A 249 2.97 -5.40 -17.78
N ARG A 250 3.36 -5.58 -16.51
CA ARG A 250 3.81 -6.87 -15.97
C ARG A 250 2.91 -7.42 -14.86
N GLY A 251 1.77 -6.79 -14.56
CA GLY A 251 0.87 -7.22 -13.49
C GLY A 251 1.41 -7.03 -12.06
N VAL A 252 2.64 -6.50 -11.91
CA VAL A 252 3.34 -6.37 -10.63
C VAL A 252 3.76 -4.93 -10.32
N THR A 253 4.16 -4.69 -9.10
CA THR A 253 4.76 -3.41 -8.65
C THR A 253 5.98 -3.70 -7.78
N GLY A 254 6.82 -2.70 -7.50
CA GLY A 254 7.90 -2.87 -6.51
C GLY A 254 7.43 -3.31 -5.12
N HIS A 255 6.14 -3.12 -4.77
CA HIS A 255 5.55 -3.66 -3.54
C HIS A 255 5.31 -5.18 -3.61
N GLY A 256 5.21 -5.75 -4.80
CA GLY A 256 5.09 -7.19 -5.03
C GLY A 256 6.28 -7.97 -4.47
N LEU A 257 7.50 -7.41 -4.50
CA LEU A 257 8.68 -8.02 -3.86
C LEU A 257 8.52 -8.15 -2.34
N ARG A 258 7.82 -7.23 -1.69
CA ARG A 258 7.50 -7.39 -0.27
C ARG A 258 6.48 -8.51 -0.04
N HIS A 259 5.51 -8.69 -0.95
CA HIS A 259 4.63 -9.86 -0.91
C HIS A 259 5.44 -11.14 -1.10
N GLU A 260 6.41 -11.16 -2.01
CA GLU A 260 7.33 -12.29 -2.23
C GLU A 260 8.02 -12.70 -0.92
N ALA A 261 8.71 -11.76 -0.26
CA ALA A 261 9.40 -12.02 1.01
C ALA A 261 8.47 -12.57 2.10
N LEU A 262 7.26 -12.01 2.25
CA LEU A 262 6.33 -12.41 3.29
C LEU A 262 5.59 -13.73 2.97
N VAL A 263 5.43 -14.05 1.69
CA VAL A 263 4.96 -15.37 1.22
C VAL A 263 6.04 -16.42 1.46
N ALA A 264 7.32 -16.11 1.23
CA ALA A 264 8.41 -17.02 1.54
C ALA A 264 8.47 -17.40 3.03
N VAL A 265 8.24 -16.42 3.93
CA VAL A 265 8.12 -16.70 5.38
C VAL A 265 6.99 -17.66 5.68
N TRP A 266 5.82 -17.52 5.02
CA TRP A 266 4.73 -18.46 5.18
C TRP A 266 5.13 -19.86 4.74
N VAL A 267 5.71 -20.00 3.54
CA VAL A 267 6.11 -21.31 3.00
C VAL A 267 7.17 -21.97 3.90
N GLN A 268 8.15 -21.20 4.37
CA GLN A 268 9.18 -21.69 5.29
C GLN A 268 8.59 -22.21 6.61
N ALA A 269 7.62 -21.48 7.17
CA ALA A 269 7.02 -21.82 8.46
C ALA A 269 6.02 -22.98 8.39
N THR A 270 5.37 -23.18 7.23
CA THR A 270 4.25 -24.10 7.11
C THR A 270 4.52 -25.28 6.16
N GLY A 271 5.50 -25.21 5.28
CA GLY A 271 5.74 -26.15 4.18
C GLY A 271 4.69 -26.05 3.05
N GLU A 272 3.72 -25.17 3.14
CA GLU A 272 2.55 -25.10 2.27
C GLU A 272 2.45 -23.76 1.53
N ALA A 273 1.83 -23.76 0.35
CA ALA A 273 1.47 -22.55 -0.34
C ALA A 273 0.48 -21.70 0.49
N PRO A 274 0.54 -20.34 0.41
CA PRO A 274 -0.39 -19.51 1.17
C PRO A 274 -1.84 -19.61 0.66
N PRO A 275 -2.84 -19.28 1.49
CA PRO A 275 -4.26 -19.31 1.11
C PRO A 275 -4.58 -18.56 -0.19
N VAL A 276 -3.89 -17.46 -0.48
CA VAL A 276 -4.06 -16.67 -1.70
C VAL A 276 -3.63 -17.42 -2.97
N ARG A 277 -2.83 -18.47 -2.83
CA ARG A 277 -2.41 -19.43 -3.89
C ARG A 277 -3.16 -20.75 -3.82
N GLY A 278 -4.20 -20.88 -3.00
CA GLY A 278 -4.97 -22.11 -2.85
C GLY A 278 -4.30 -23.23 -2.06
N GLY A 279 -3.24 -22.95 -1.31
CA GLY A 279 -2.49 -23.94 -0.54
C GLY A 279 -3.33 -24.75 0.47
N ALA A 280 -2.86 -25.92 0.91
CA ALA A 280 -3.56 -26.82 1.82
C ALA A 280 -3.75 -26.21 3.24
N ARG A 281 -4.69 -26.77 4.02
CA ARG A 281 -4.91 -26.34 5.40
C ARG A 281 -3.75 -26.85 6.26
N VAL A 282 -3.16 -25.95 7.02
CA VAL A 282 -2.13 -26.28 8.02
C VAL A 282 -2.74 -26.35 9.42
N ALA A 283 -2.03 -26.95 10.37
CA ALA A 283 -2.44 -26.97 11.77
C ALA A 283 -2.63 -25.53 12.31
N ARG A 284 -3.61 -25.36 13.18
CA ARG A 284 -4.05 -24.02 13.64
C ARG A 284 -2.97 -23.25 14.38
N ASP A 285 -2.19 -23.92 15.19
CA ASP A 285 -1.07 -23.36 15.96
C ASP A 285 0.04 -22.86 15.01
N VAL A 286 0.40 -23.69 14.02
CA VAL A 286 1.37 -23.34 12.96
C VAL A 286 0.88 -22.13 12.15
N GLU A 287 -0.42 -22.13 11.75
CA GLU A 287 -1.01 -20.99 11.03
C GLU A 287 -0.94 -19.70 11.86
N VAL A 288 -1.28 -19.77 13.14
CA VAL A 288 -1.25 -18.61 14.04
C VAL A 288 0.17 -18.09 14.21
N ALA A 289 1.15 -18.98 14.43
CA ALA A 289 2.56 -18.62 14.57
C ALA A 289 3.10 -17.95 13.28
N ALA A 290 2.87 -18.56 12.12
CA ALA A 290 3.30 -18.01 10.83
C ALA A 290 2.66 -16.63 10.53
N ARG A 291 1.37 -16.45 10.83
CA ARG A 291 0.68 -15.16 10.66
C ARG A 291 1.22 -14.08 11.60
N GLN A 292 1.57 -14.46 12.83
CA GLN A 292 2.17 -13.54 13.79
C GLN A 292 3.55 -13.09 13.31
N GLU A 293 4.39 -14.01 12.87
CA GLU A 293 5.72 -13.72 12.33
C GLU A 293 5.66 -12.79 11.12
N ILE A 294 4.81 -13.10 10.13
CA ILE A 294 4.57 -12.25 8.96
C ILE A 294 4.12 -10.84 9.39
N ALA A 295 3.22 -10.74 10.36
CA ALA A 295 2.75 -9.45 10.83
C ALA A 295 3.87 -8.63 11.48
N GLU A 296 4.71 -9.26 12.30
CA GLU A 296 5.86 -8.62 12.96
C GLU A 296 6.89 -8.14 11.94
N LEU A 297 7.32 -9.01 11.02
CA LEU A 297 8.23 -8.65 9.93
C LEU A 297 7.66 -7.54 9.05
N ALA A 298 6.36 -7.56 8.82
CA ALA A 298 5.66 -6.50 8.11
C ALA A 298 5.49 -5.20 8.94
N GLY A 299 5.86 -5.17 10.21
CA GLY A 299 5.67 -4.03 11.13
C GLY A 299 4.21 -3.77 11.46
N HIS A 300 3.43 -4.82 11.66
CA HIS A 300 2.05 -4.80 12.16
C HIS A 300 2.01 -5.40 13.57
N SER A 301 1.08 -4.94 14.40
CA SER A 301 0.92 -5.42 15.79
C SER A 301 -0.11 -6.55 15.93
N ARG A 302 -0.72 -7.01 14.85
CA ARG A 302 -1.81 -8.00 14.91
C ARG A 302 -1.65 -9.04 13.81
N ALA A 303 -1.67 -10.32 14.15
CA ALA A 303 -1.54 -11.45 13.22
C ALA A 303 -2.52 -11.38 12.04
N ARG A 304 -3.74 -10.88 12.24
CA ARG A 304 -4.73 -10.70 11.16
C ARG A 304 -4.24 -9.83 10.01
N ALA A 305 -3.26 -8.95 10.24
CA ALA A 305 -2.71 -8.11 9.19
C ALA A 305 -1.91 -8.90 8.13
N ALA A 306 -1.45 -10.11 8.45
CA ALA A 306 -0.82 -11.02 7.50
C ALA A 306 -1.75 -11.37 6.33
N ALA A 307 -3.07 -11.39 6.55
CA ALA A 307 -4.05 -11.67 5.50
C ALA A 307 -3.97 -10.71 4.30
N ALA A 308 -3.41 -9.51 4.49
CA ALA A 308 -3.17 -8.56 3.40
C ALA A 308 -2.08 -9.04 2.41
N TYR A 309 -1.28 -10.03 2.78
CA TYR A 309 -0.19 -10.60 1.98
C TYR A 309 -0.50 -12.02 1.52
N ILE A 310 -0.91 -12.88 2.43
CA ILE A 310 -1.10 -14.32 2.21
C ILE A 310 -2.56 -14.73 1.99
N GLY A 311 -3.51 -13.81 2.07
CA GLY A 311 -4.94 -14.12 1.95
C GLY A 311 -5.57 -14.75 3.20
N SER A 312 -6.81 -15.21 3.05
CA SER A 312 -7.56 -15.92 4.10
C SER A 312 -8.55 -16.90 3.44
N ARG A 313 -8.73 -18.07 4.01
CA ARG A 313 -9.68 -19.09 3.50
C ARG A 313 -11.15 -18.65 3.63
N ARG A 314 -11.47 -17.77 4.58
CA ARG A 314 -12.83 -17.22 4.74
C ARG A 314 -13.23 -16.22 3.64
N ALA A 315 -12.27 -15.72 2.85
CA ALA A 315 -12.54 -14.78 1.76
C ALA A 315 -13.07 -15.45 0.48
N GLY A 316 -13.00 -16.80 0.38
CA GLY A 316 -13.41 -17.55 -0.80
C GLY A 316 -14.91 -17.88 -0.89
N THR A 317 -15.74 -17.53 0.10
CA THR A 317 -17.19 -17.87 0.10
C THR A 317 -18.12 -16.71 -0.25
N THR A 318 -17.60 -15.54 -0.61
CA THR A 318 -18.41 -14.48 -1.21
C THR A 318 -18.15 -14.41 -2.72
N SER A 319 -18.82 -15.27 -3.46
CA SER A 319 -19.05 -15.10 -4.90
C SER A 319 -19.79 -13.77 -5.10
N GLY A 320 -19.15 -12.77 -5.72
CA GLY A 320 -19.80 -11.51 -6.05
C GLY A 320 -19.05 -10.25 -5.62
N GLY A 321 -17.73 -10.21 -5.73
CA GLY A 321 -17.00 -8.93 -5.70
C GLY A 321 -17.18 -8.20 -7.04
N PRO A 322 -17.30 -6.84 -7.05
CA PRO A 322 -17.33 -6.11 -8.30
C PRO A 322 -16.05 -6.34 -9.09
N PRO A 323 -16.12 -6.36 -10.43
CA PRO A 323 -14.94 -6.58 -11.28
C PRO A 323 -13.87 -5.54 -10.96
N ASP A 324 -12.61 -6.01 -10.92
CA ASP A 324 -11.42 -5.18 -10.75
C ASP A 324 -11.38 -4.11 -11.85
N PRO A 325 -11.33 -2.80 -11.55
CA PRO A 325 -11.28 -1.76 -12.57
C PRO A 325 -10.01 -1.78 -13.43
N SER A 326 -9.05 -2.68 -13.16
CA SER A 326 -7.83 -2.89 -13.94
C SER A 326 -7.93 -4.03 -14.97
N THR A 327 -9.08 -4.73 -15.10
CA THR A 327 -9.26 -5.74 -16.15
C THR A 327 -9.62 -5.04 -17.46
N PRO A 328 -8.83 -5.18 -18.55
CA PRO A 328 -9.21 -4.63 -19.84
C PRO A 328 -10.47 -5.32 -20.34
N ARG A 329 -11.53 -4.56 -20.58
CA ARG A 329 -12.73 -5.06 -21.25
C ARG A 329 -12.34 -5.51 -22.66
N ALA A 330 -12.56 -6.77 -22.96
CA ALA A 330 -12.60 -7.25 -24.33
C ALA A 330 -13.67 -6.42 -25.09
N ASN A 331 -13.23 -5.61 -26.04
CA ASN A 331 -14.11 -4.96 -27.00
C ASN A 331 -14.78 -6.05 -27.85
N SER A 332 -16.03 -6.35 -27.57
CA SER A 332 -16.90 -7.01 -28.53
C SER A 332 -17.16 -6.05 -29.68
N LEU A 333 -16.43 -6.21 -30.76
CA LEU A 333 -16.73 -5.62 -32.04
C LEU A 333 -18.12 -6.15 -32.50
N SER A 334 -19.14 -5.33 -32.33
CA SER A 334 -20.42 -5.51 -33.00
C SER A 334 -20.22 -5.21 -34.47
N THR A 335 -20.29 -6.24 -35.30
CA THR A 335 -20.37 -6.15 -36.75
C THR A 335 -21.65 -5.41 -37.13
N PRO A 336 -21.64 -4.37 -37.98
CA PRO A 336 -22.87 -3.77 -38.50
C PRO A 336 -23.48 -4.70 -39.52
N LEU A 337 -24.74 -5.03 -39.35
CA LEU A 337 -25.63 -5.68 -40.35
C LEU A 337 -25.75 -4.77 -41.58
N SER A 338 -25.28 -5.26 -42.69
CA SER A 338 -25.48 -4.68 -44.03
C SER A 338 -26.94 -4.85 -44.43
N THR A 339 -27.67 -3.74 -44.58
CA THR A 339 -28.98 -3.70 -45.21
C THR A 339 -28.79 -3.62 -46.74
N PRO A 340 -29.46 -4.44 -47.56
CA PRO A 340 -29.38 -4.28 -49.02
C PRO A 340 -30.26 -3.12 -49.49
N LEU A 341 -29.68 -2.26 -50.31
CA LEU A 341 -30.36 -1.21 -51.08
C LEU A 341 -31.30 -1.85 -52.10
N ALA A 342 -32.60 -1.50 -52.03
CA ALA A 342 -33.56 -1.73 -53.06
C ALA A 342 -33.41 -0.63 -54.15
N THR A 343 -33.32 -1.04 -55.40
CA THR A 343 -33.39 -0.19 -56.58
C THR A 343 -34.86 0.09 -56.92
N PRO A 344 -35.27 1.31 -57.22
CA PRO A 344 -36.57 1.60 -57.87
C PRO A 344 -36.48 1.57 -59.40
N PRO A 345 -37.68 1.55 -60.06
CA PRO A 345 -37.81 1.27 -61.49
C PRO A 345 -37.34 2.40 -62.43
#